data_1e3f2c3795419b244312f9b8494cb641
#
_entry.id   1e3f2c3795419b244312f9b8494cb641
#
_cell.length_a   1.000
_cell.length_b   1.000
_cell.length_c   1.000
_cell.angle_alpha   90.00
_cell.angle_beta   90.00
_cell.angle_gamma   90.00
#
_symmetry.space_group_name_H-M   'P 1'
#
loop_
_entity.id
_entity.type
_entity.pdbx_description
1 polymer ?
#
loop_
_entity_poly.entity_id
_entity_poly.type
_entity_poly.pdbx_seq_one_letter_code
_entity_poly.pdbx_strand_id
1 'polypeptide(L)'
;MKFSATALCFLASLPASYAWGSLGHETVAYVASNFVNSETKAFFQDILHNKTDSYLAGVATWADSFRYTAAGRFSAPFHFIDAEDSPPSSCGVKYSRDCGEQGCVVGAIQNYTTQLLDPNLDAGHRNMAAKFIIHFVGDIHQPLHDENLDRGGNSILVTFNSVQTNLHHVWDSNIPEKLIGGYSLADAEKWATALTIAIKTGVYKPLAKSWLEGMDLKDPVSTSLAWAEEANHFVCSTVLPLGKEGIEGKELSGDYYEAAVPVIQLQIARAGYRLARWLDLIAAGLKTEL
;
A
#
# COMPACT_ATOMS: atom_id res chain seq x y z
N MET A 1 -4.63 -17.51 57.07
CA MET A 1 -3.86 -16.83 56.05
C MET A 1 -4.52 -17.05 54.68
N LYS A 2 -5.14 -16.01 54.12
CA LYS A 2 -5.79 -16.11 52.79
C LYS A 2 -4.80 -15.51 51.80
N PHE A 3 -4.28 -16.32 50.87
CA PHE A 3 -3.47 -15.85 49.77
C PHE A 3 -4.43 -15.37 48.63
N SER A 4 -4.43 -14.07 48.37
CA SER A 4 -5.07 -13.51 47.21
C SER A 4 -4.13 -13.69 46.02
N ALA A 5 -4.51 -14.49 45.05
CA ALA A 5 -3.81 -14.58 43.77
C ALA A 5 -4.26 -13.41 42.89
N THR A 6 -3.41 -12.43 42.70
CA THR A 6 -3.61 -11.35 41.71
C THR A 6 -3.28 -11.88 40.32
N ALA A 7 -4.27 -12.13 39.51
CA ALA A 7 -4.07 -12.46 38.10
C ALA A 7 -3.55 -11.23 37.35
N LEU A 8 -2.29 -11.27 36.94
CA LEU A 8 -1.71 -10.29 36.02
C LEU A 8 -2.26 -10.60 34.59
N CYS A 9 -3.24 -9.85 34.13
CA CYS A 9 -3.60 -9.85 32.70
C CYS A 9 -2.47 -9.19 31.91
N PHE A 10 -1.67 -9.98 31.22
CA PHE A 10 -0.82 -9.50 30.14
C PHE A 10 -1.73 -9.07 28.99
N LEU A 11 -1.96 -7.77 28.85
CA LEU A 11 -2.44 -7.18 27.60
C LEU A 11 -1.30 -7.33 26.58
N ALA A 12 -1.32 -8.39 25.80
CA ALA A 12 -0.51 -8.46 24.59
C ALA A 12 -0.98 -7.32 23.68
N SER A 13 -0.17 -6.27 23.57
CA SER A 13 -0.37 -5.26 22.53
C SER A 13 -0.17 -5.98 21.20
N LEU A 14 -1.27 -6.21 20.47
CA LEU A 14 -1.18 -6.61 19.07
C LEU A 14 -0.36 -5.54 18.36
N PRO A 15 0.62 -5.92 17.52
CA PRO A 15 1.37 -4.95 16.74
C PRO A 15 0.38 -4.11 15.93
N ALA A 16 0.62 -2.80 15.88
CA ALA A 16 -0.16 -1.91 15.03
C ALA A 16 -0.01 -2.42 13.58
N SER A 17 -1.14 -2.67 12.92
CA SER A 17 -1.12 -3.00 11.50
C SER A 17 -0.59 -1.81 10.74
N TYR A 18 0.46 -2.01 9.98
CA TYR A 18 0.97 -1.07 8.98
C TYR A 18 0.38 -1.53 7.64
N ALA A 19 0.08 -0.61 6.74
CA ALA A 19 -0.16 -0.86 5.32
C ALA A 19 0.84 -1.90 4.79
N TRP A 20 0.93 -2.22 3.51
CA TRP A 20 2.04 -3.13 3.13
C TRP A 20 3.18 -2.94 4.12
N GLY A 21 3.60 -3.96 4.86
CA GLY A 21 4.69 -3.82 5.82
C GLY A 21 5.91 -3.13 5.20
N SER A 22 6.89 -2.74 5.96
CA SER A 22 8.05 -1.98 5.46
C SER A 22 8.64 -2.58 4.19
N LEU A 23 8.74 -3.91 4.12
CA LEU A 23 9.25 -4.63 2.94
C LEU A 23 8.44 -4.32 1.68
N GLY A 24 7.11 -4.31 1.76
CA GLY A 24 6.24 -4.05 0.62
C GLY A 24 6.32 -2.61 0.12
N HIS A 25 6.20 -1.62 1.02
CA HIS A 25 6.32 -0.20 0.65
C HIS A 25 7.69 0.16 0.05
N GLU A 26 8.75 -0.32 0.67
CA GLU A 26 10.11 -0.11 0.17
C GLU A 26 10.31 -0.77 -1.19
N THR A 27 9.75 -1.97 -1.40
CA THR A 27 9.79 -2.67 -2.71
C THR A 27 9.03 -1.89 -3.78
N VAL A 28 7.81 -1.41 -3.49
CA VAL A 28 7.03 -0.53 -4.40
C VAL A 28 7.85 0.69 -4.81
N ALA A 29 8.48 1.36 -3.84
CA ALA A 29 9.29 2.55 -4.08
C ALA A 29 10.56 2.25 -4.90
N TYR A 30 11.24 1.13 -4.67
CA TYR A 30 12.37 0.71 -5.49
C TYR A 30 11.96 0.33 -6.92
N VAL A 31 10.82 -0.38 -7.10
CA VAL A 31 10.28 -0.63 -8.43
C VAL A 31 10.03 0.70 -9.13
N ALA A 32 9.38 1.66 -8.46
CA ALA A 32 9.16 2.99 -9.03
C ALA A 32 10.47 3.68 -9.43
N SER A 33 11.48 3.65 -8.57
CA SER A 33 12.81 4.22 -8.86
C SER A 33 13.48 3.63 -10.12
N ASN A 34 13.17 2.36 -10.45
CA ASN A 34 13.71 1.68 -11.62
C ASN A 34 12.99 2.01 -12.94
N PHE A 35 11.86 2.74 -12.88
CA PHE A 35 11.05 3.09 -14.05
C PHE A 35 10.88 4.59 -14.28
N VAL A 36 11.05 5.45 -13.28
CA VAL A 36 10.99 6.90 -13.46
C VAL A 36 12.09 7.38 -14.42
N ASN A 37 11.78 8.42 -15.20
CA ASN A 37 12.78 9.05 -16.05
C ASN A 37 13.80 9.85 -15.21
N SER A 38 14.94 10.22 -15.83
CA SER A 38 16.06 10.90 -15.15
C SER A 38 15.67 12.28 -14.58
N GLU A 39 14.78 12.99 -15.25
CA GLU A 39 14.32 14.31 -14.80
C GLU A 39 13.41 14.19 -13.58
N THR A 40 12.49 13.22 -13.59
CA THR A 40 11.65 12.88 -12.46
C THR A 40 12.49 12.43 -11.26
N LYS A 41 13.50 11.58 -11.50
CA LYS A 41 14.45 11.19 -10.45
C LYS A 41 15.10 12.40 -9.80
N ALA A 42 15.67 13.30 -10.60
CA ALA A 42 16.32 14.51 -10.09
C ALA A 42 15.35 15.40 -9.31
N PHE A 43 14.13 15.59 -9.83
CA PHE A 43 13.09 16.40 -9.20
C PHE A 43 12.70 15.86 -7.81
N PHE A 44 12.39 14.56 -7.69
CA PHE A 44 12.01 13.97 -6.40
C PHE A 44 13.20 13.83 -5.44
N GLN A 45 14.41 13.64 -5.93
CA GLN A 45 15.62 13.70 -5.10
C GLN A 45 15.81 15.08 -4.48
N ASP A 46 15.47 16.16 -5.19
CA ASP A 46 15.52 17.52 -4.66
C ASP A 46 14.42 17.75 -3.61
N ILE A 47 13.17 17.38 -3.90
CA ILE A 47 12.05 17.51 -2.97
C ILE A 47 12.30 16.73 -1.68
N LEU A 48 12.82 15.52 -1.78
CA LEU A 48 13.04 14.63 -0.63
C LEU A 48 14.36 14.90 0.09
N HIS A 49 15.20 15.81 -0.45
CA HIS A 49 16.55 16.09 0.04
C HIS A 49 17.41 14.82 0.16
N ASN A 50 17.25 13.88 -0.77
CA ASN A 50 17.97 12.61 -0.79
C ASN A 50 18.46 12.30 -2.20
N LYS A 51 19.76 12.26 -2.39
CA LYS A 51 20.41 11.99 -3.69
C LYS A 51 20.86 10.54 -3.85
N THR A 52 20.58 9.67 -2.89
CA THR A 52 20.89 8.24 -2.97
C THR A 52 19.92 7.49 -3.89
N ASP A 53 20.26 6.26 -4.26
CA ASP A 53 19.34 5.42 -5.07
C ASP A 53 18.09 4.98 -4.29
N SER A 54 18.15 5.00 -2.95
CA SER A 54 17.00 4.71 -2.07
C SER A 54 16.12 5.93 -1.76
N TYR A 55 16.20 7.01 -2.54
CA TYR A 55 15.51 8.28 -2.25
C TYR A 55 13.99 8.14 -2.07
N LEU A 56 13.32 7.27 -2.84
CA LEU A 56 11.90 6.95 -2.64
C LEU A 56 11.71 5.92 -1.52
N ALA A 57 12.48 4.84 -1.53
CA ALA A 57 12.35 3.75 -0.56
C ALA A 57 12.63 4.20 0.88
N GLY A 58 13.60 5.08 1.07
CA GLY A 58 13.94 5.62 2.40
C GLY A 58 12.85 6.48 3.05
N VAL A 59 11.79 6.84 2.33
CA VAL A 59 10.65 7.60 2.86
C VAL A 59 9.32 6.86 2.72
N ALA A 60 9.33 5.67 2.10
CA ALA A 60 8.11 4.95 1.75
C ALA A 60 7.24 4.57 2.97
N THR A 61 7.84 4.36 4.13
CA THR A 61 7.14 4.01 5.40
C THR A 61 6.88 5.23 6.30
N TRP A 62 7.26 6.44 5.85
CA TRP A 62 7.16 7.63 6.69
C TRP A 62 5.71 7.93 7.11
N ALA A 63 4.74 7.78 6.25
CA ALA A 63 3.34 8.09 6.53
C ALA A 63 2.77 7.22 7.65
N ASP A 64 3.15 5.96 7.71
CA ASP A 64 2.78 5.03 8.80
C ASP A 64 3.25 5.51 10.18
N SER A 65 4.48 6.00 10.26
CA SER A 65 4.98 6.56 11.50
C SER A 65 4.35 7.92 11.81
N PHE A 66 4.14 8.73 10.78
CA PHE A 66 3.63 10.09 10.92
C PHE A 66 2.21 10.13 11.49
N ARG A 67 1.30 9.23 11.08
CA ARG A 67 -0.09 9.17 11.56
C ARG A 67 -0.22 8.98 13.08
N TYR A 68 0.82 8.50 13.77
CA TYR A 68 0.82 8.35 15.23
C TYR A 68 1.35 9.58 15.97
N THR A 69 1.88 10.57 15.27
CA THR A 69 2.33 11.83 15.87
C THR A 69 1.14 12.78 16.09
N ALA A 70 1.30 13.74 16.99
CA ALA A 70 0.28 14.78 17.20
C ALA A 70 -0.01 15.58 15.91
N ALA A 71 1.01 15.83 15.09
CA ALA A 71 0.89 16.55 13.83
C ALA A 71 0.29 15.71 12.70
N GLY A 72 0.41 14.39 12.76
CA GLY A 72 0.02 13.49 11.67
C GLY A 72 -1.30 12.74 11.88
N ARG A 73 -1.96 12.85 13.04
CA ARG A 73 -3.19 12.08 13.35
C ARG A 73 -4.31 12.25 12.33
N PHE A 74 -4.36 13.40 11.69
CA PHE A 74 -5.37 13.68 10.66
C PHE A 74 -5.26 12.75 9.46
N SER A 75 -4.08 12.17 9.20
CA SER A 75 -3.84 11.31 8.04
C SER A 75 -4.18 9.83 8.28
N ALA A 76 -4.59 9.45 9.48
CA ALA A 76 -4.91 8.06 9.79
C ALA A 76 -5.97 7.43 8.85
N PRO A 77 -7.07 8.10 8.48
CA PRO A 77 -8.05 7.55 7.54
C PRO A 77 -7.59 7.57 6.08
N PHE A 78 -6.46 8.22 5.75
CA PHE A 78 -5.97 8.35 4.38
C PHE A 78 -5.24 7.11 3.86
N HIS A 79 -5.04 6.11 4.70
CA HIS A 79 -4.34 4.87 4.36
C HIS A 79 -5.24 3.81 3.72
N PHE A 80 -6.55 3.99 3.69
CA PHE A 80 -7.51 3.00 3.22
C PHE A 80 -8.79 3.63 2.66
N ILE A 81 -9.61 2.83 2.00
CA ILE A 81 -11.00 3.13 1.68
C ILE A 81 -11.86 1.94 2.11
N ASP A 82 -12.86 2.20 2.92
CA ASP A 82 -13.68 1.19 3.59
C ASP A 82 -14.84 0.72 2.69
N ALA A 83 -14.57 -0.19 1.75
CA ALA A 83 -15.62 -0.72 0.88
C ALA A 83 -16.73 -1.40 1.69
N GLU A 84 -17.94 -0.89 1.55
CA GLU A 84 -19.18 -1.45 2.09
C GLU A 84 -19.78 -2.45 1.06
N ASP A 85 -19.09 -3.55 0.87
CA ASP A 85 -19.47 -4.62 -0.04
C ASP A 85 -19.80 -5.93 0.71
N SER A 86 -19.67 -7.10 0.12
CA SER A 86 -20.08 -8.36 0.75
C SER A 86 -19.25 -9.55 0.26
N PRO A 87 -17.94 -9.61 0.59
CA PRO A 87 -17.12 -10.76 0.17
C PRO A 87 -17.60 -12.06 0.82
N PRO A 88 -17.52 -13.21 0.11
CA PRO A 88 -16.97 -13.38 -1.22
C PRO A 88 -17.98 -13.16 -2.35
N SER A 89 -19.22 -12.79 -2.05
CA SER A 89 -20.32 -12.75 -3.00
C SER A 89 -20.24 -11.56 -3.95
N SER A 90 -19.73 -10.43 -3.46
CA SER A 90 -19.67 -9.17 -4.19
C SER A 90 -18.52 -8.35 -3.65
N CYS A 91 -17.60 -7.94 -4.52
CA CYS A 91 -16.54 -6.99 -4.24
C CYS A 91 -16.65 -5.77 -5.16
N GLY A 92 -16.36 -4.59 -4.63
CA GLY A 92 -16.33 -3.35 -5.40
C GLY A 92 -16.38 -2.09 -4.56
N VAL A 93 -15.58 -1.12 -4.94
CA VAL A 93 -15.40 0.17 -4.26
C VAL A 93 -16.25 1.25 -4.94
N LYS A 94 -16.90 2.11 -4.16
CA LYS A 94 -17.64 3.28 -4.63
C LYS A 94 -17.22 4.51 -3.84
N TYR A 95 -16.58 5.46 -4.48
CA TYR A 95 -16.06 6.65 -3.81
C TYR A 95 -17.09 7.35 -2.91
N SER A 96 -18.31 7.58 -3.42
CA SER A 96 -19.37 8.30 -2.69
C SER A 96 -19.96 7.51 -1.51
N ARG A 97 -19.80 6.19 -1.47
CA ARG A 97 -20.27 5.32 -0.39
C ARG A 97 -19.17 5.10 0.64
N ASP A 98 -17.94 4.86 0.18
CA ASP A 98 -16.87 4.24 0.94
C ASP A 98 -15.82 5.23 1.43
N CYS A 99 -15.72 6.42 0.81
CA CYS A 99 -14.84 7.49 1.29
C CYS A 99 -15.55 8.29 2.39
N GLY A 100 -15.26 7.99 3.64
CA GLY A 100 -15.91 8.62 4.79
C GLY A 100 -15.66 10.14 4.89
N GLU A 101 -16.38 10.81 5.81
CA GLU A 101 -16.25 12.26 6.04
C GLU A 101 -14.84 12.72 6.44
N GLN A 102 -14.05 11.83 7.03
CA GLN A 102 -12.66 12.12 7.41
C GLN A 102 -11.67 11.95 6.25
N GLY A 103 -12.15 11.54 5.07
CA GLY A 103 -11.35 11.24 3.91
C GLY A 103 -10.97 9.77 3.80
N CYS A 104 -10.31 9.42 2.70
CA CYS A 104 -9.84 8.06 2.37
C CYS A 104 -8.61 8.13 1.46
N VAL A 105 -7.99 7.01 1.14
CA VAL A 105 -6.79 6.94 0.30
C VAL A 105 -7.00 7.55 -1.10
N VAL A 106 -8.16 7.37 -1.71
CA VAL A 106 -8.51 7.96 -3.02
C VAL A 106 -8.51 9.49 -2.95
N GLY A 107 -9.21 10.06 -1.94
CA GLY A 107 -9.23 11.51 -1.72
C GLY A 107 -7.86 12.06 -1.34
N ALA A 108 -7.05 11.29 -0.61
CA ALA A 108 -5.69 11.68 -0.24
C ALA A 108 -4.77 11.72 -1.47
N ILE A 109 -4.82 10.73 -2.36
CA ILE A 109 -4.05 10.76 -3.61
C ILE A 109 -4.42 11.98 -4.45
N GLN A 110 -5.71 12.32 -4.57
CA GLN A 110 -6.15 13.55 -5.24
C GLN A 110 -5.55 14.78 -4.59
N ASN A 111 -5.72 14.94 -3.28
CA ASN A 111 -5.27 16.11 -2.54
C ASN A 111 -3.75 16.33 -2.67
N TYR A 112 -2.95 15.30 -2.44
CA TYR A 112 -1.50 15.44 -2.49
C TYR A 112 -0.93 15.51 -3.90
N THR A 113 -1.62 14.96 -4.89
CA THR A 113 -1.31 15.21 -6.31
C THR A 113 -1.52 16.67 -6.66
N THR A 114 -2.67 17.25 -6.28
CA THR A 114 -2.97 18.68 -6.50
C THR A 114 -1.94 19.56 -5.79
N GLN A 115 -1.56 19.25 -4.55
CA GLN A 115 -0.53 19.98 -3.84
C GLN A 115 0.83 19.92 -4.54
N LEU A 116 1.23 18.76 -5.04
CA LEU A 116 2.50 18.62 -5.77
C LEU A 116 2.52 19.40 -7.08
N LEU A 117 1.36 19.63 -7.71
CA LEU A 117 1.21 20.41 -8.94
C LEU A 117 1.12 21.93 -8.67
N ASP A 118 0.95 22.39 -7.43
CA ASP A 118 0.94 23.82 -7.11
C ASP A 118 2.38 24.38 -7.09
N PRO A 119 2.74 25.26 -8.05
CA PRO A 119 4.08 25.85 -8.10
C PRO A 119 4.40 26.76 -6.89
N ASN A 120 3.36 27.24 -6.17
CA ASN A 120 3.51 28.13 -5.01
C ASN A 120 3.60 27.39 -3.68
N LEU A 121 3.45 26.05 -3.69
CA LEU A 121 3.55 25.25 -2.47
C LEU A 121 4.97 25.37 -1.87
N ASP A 122 5.07 25.66 -0.59
CA ASP A 122 6.37 25.70 0.07
C ASP A 122 7.08 24.35 0.13
N ALA A 123 8.39 24.38 0.30
CA ALA A 123 9.23 23.19 0.22
C ALA A 123 8.88 22.12 1.28
N GLY A 124 8.44 22.52 2.48
CA GLY A 124 8.07 21.59 3.55
C GLY A 124 6.80 20.82 3.22
N HIS A 125 5.75 21.50 2.76
CA HIS A 125 4.50 20.90 2.33
C HIS A 125 4.71 20.03 1.09
N ARG A 126 5.54 20.49 0.14
CA ARG A 126 5.89 19.70 -1.05
C ARG A 126 6.61 18.40 -0.69
N ASN A 127 7.56 18.41 0.24
CA ASN A 127 8.23 17.24 0.76
C ASN A 127 7.23 16.26 1.41
N MET A 128 6.31 16.78 2.23
CA MET A 128 5.27 15.99 2.88
C MET A 128 4.31 15.36 1.84
N ALA A 129 3.85 16.13 0.86
CA ALA A 129 2.96 15.65 -0.20
C ALA A 129 3.62 14.54 -1.03
N ALA A 130 4.91 14.67 -1.35
CA ALA A 130 5.65 13.62 -2.05
C ALA A 130 5.72 12.31 -1.24
N LYS A 131 6.00 12.39 0.07
CA LYS A 131 6.01 11.22 0.95
C LYS A 131 4.66 10.52 1.02
N PHE A 132 3.58 11.28 1.12
CA PHE A 132 2.23 10.72 1.12
C PHE A 132 1.89 10.02 -0.20
N ILE A 133 2.19 10.62 -1.35
CA ILE A 133 1.95 9.96 -2.66
C ILE A 133 2.74 8.67 -2.78
N ILE A 134 4.03 8.66 -2.39
CA ILE A 134 4.88 7.46 -2.44
C ILE A 134 4.28 6.33 -1.60
N HIS A 135 3.71 6.64 -0.44
CA HIS A 135 3.12 5.68 0.46
C HIS A 135 1.72 5.22 -0.02
N PHE A 136 0.79 6.17 -0.25
CA PHE A 136 -0.61 5.85 -0.54
C PHE A 136 -0.84 5.12 -1.86
N VAL A 137 0.03 5.32 -2.86
CA VAL A 137 0.00 4.48 -4.06
C VAL A 137 0.38 3.04 -3.73
N GLY A 138 1.18 2.79 -2.70
CA GLY A 138 1.40 1.45 -2.17
C GLY A 138 0.14 0.90 -1.50
N ASP A 139 -0.45 1.66 -0.57
CA ASP A 139 -1.62 1.27 0.22
C ASP A 139 -2.79 0.81 -0.64
N ILE A 140 -3.18 1.63 -1.62
CA ILE A 140 -4.33 1.39 -2.50
C ILE A 140 -4.18 0.15 -3.39
N HIS A 141 -3.04 -0.50 -3.41
CA HIS A 141 -2.82 -1.77 -4.11
C HIS A 141 -2.82 -2.98 -3.17
N GLN A 142 -3.00 -2.78 -1.86
CA GLN A 142 -3.18 -3.86 -0.89
C GLN A 142 -4.68 -4.16 -0.74
N PRO A 143 -5.17 -5.34 -1.09
CA PRO A 143 -6.60 -5.64 -1.15
C PRO A 143 -7.38 -5.29 0.12
N LEU A 144 -6.82 -5.53 1.30
CA LEU A 144 -7.48 -5.26 2.58
C LEU A 144 -7.46 -3.78 2.99
N HIS A 145 -6.74 -2.92 2.27
CA HIS A 145 -6.83 -1.47 2.40
C HIS A 145 -8.03 -0.87 1.64
N ASP A 146 -8.67 -1.69 0.81
CA ASP A 146 -9.84 -1.31 0.04
C ASP A 146 -11.08 -2.09 0.50
N GLU A 147 -11.12 -2.51 1.79
CA GLU A 147 -12.15 -3.38 2.36
C GLU A 147 -12.49 -2.97 3.80
N ASN A 148 -13.78 -2.94 4.15
CA ASN A 148 -14.23 -2.61 5.51
C ASN A 148 -14.48 -3.86 6.39
N LEU A 149 -14.71 -5.04 5.82
CA LEU A 149 -15.08 -6.22 6.60
C LEU A 149 -14.10 -6.46 7.75
N ASP A 150 -14.64 -6.45 8.98
CA ASP A 150 -13.83 -6.63 10.20
C ASP A 150 -12.62 -5.69 10.26
N ARG A 151 -12.80 -4.42 9.85
CA ARG A 151 -11.76 -3.38 9.80
C ARG A 151 -10.63 -3.75 8.84
N GLY A 152 -10.96 -4.10 7.60
CA GLY A 152 -10.00 -4.57 6.63
C GLY A 152 -9.30 -5.86 7.07
N GLY A 153 -10.00 -6.79 7.73
CA GLY A 153 -9.43 -8.05 8.23
C GLY A 153 -8.60 -7.94 9.52
N ASN A 154 -8.45 -6.74 10.12
CA ASN A 154 -7.70 -6.58 11.38
C ASN A 154 -8.34 -7.31 12.57
N SER A 155 -9.65 -7.55 12.53
CA SER A 155 -10.37 -8.28 13.56
C SER A 155 -10.56 -9.77 13.24
N ILE A 156 -10.11 -10.27 12.09
CA ILE A 156 -10.12 -11.68 11.73
C ILE A 156 -8.86 -12.34 12.26
N LEU A 157 -8.97 -13.09 13.35
CA LEU A 157 -7.85 -13.77 13.97
C LEU A 157 -7.51 -15.06 13.23
N VAL A 158 -6.23 -15.26 12.95
CA VAL A 158 -5.69 -16.41 12.21
C VAL A 158 -4.34 -16.84 12.83
N THR A 159 -3.76 -17.91 12.32
CA THR A 159 -2.35 -18.26 12.61
C THR A 159 -1.51 -18.24 11.33
N PHE A 160 -0.24 -17.92 11.49
CA PHE A 160 0.75 -17.99 10.42
C PHE A 160 2.07 -18.54 10.98
N ASN A 161 2.57 -19.64 10.46
CA ASN A 161 3.66 -20.43 11.03
C ASN A 161 3.43 -20.75 12.52
N SER A 162 2.19 -21.12 12.88
CA SER A 162 1.75 -21.43 14.25
C SER A 162 1.78 -20.24 15.23
N VAL A 163 1.98 -19.01 14.76
CA VAL A 163 1.92 -17.78 15.54
C VAL A 163 0.58 -17.09 15.33
N GLN A 164 -0.11 -16.73 16.41
CA GLN A 164 -1.38 -16.01 16.33
C GLN A 164 -1.16 -14.59 15.79
N THR A 165 -2.00 -14.21 14.84
CA THR A 165 -1.97 -12.90 14.17
C THR A 165 -3.37 -12.54 13.67
N ASN A 166 -3.51 -11.54 12.82
CA ASN A 166 -4.74 -11.21 12.10
C ASN A 166 -4.53 -11.28 10.58
N LEU A 167 -5.62 -11.37 9.82
CA LEU A 167 -5.59 -11.53 8.38
C LEU A 167 -4.90 -10.34 7.69
N HIS A 168 -5.15 -9.12 8.15
CA HIS A 168 -4.53 -7.92 7.59
C HIS A 168 -3.00 -7.99 7.70
N HIS A 169 -2.46 -8.29 8.89
CA HIS A 169 -1.02 -8.43 9.10
C HIS A 169 -0.39 -9.58 8.29
N VAL A 170 -1.17 -10.64 8.02
CA VAL A 170 -0.72 -11.74 7.14
C VAL A 170 -0.43 -11.20 5.73
N TRP A 171 -1.30 -10.36 5.19
CA TRP A 171 -1.14 -9.76 3.86
C TRP A 171 -0.06 -8.69 3.83
N ASP A 172 -0.02 -7.83 4.84
CA ASP A 172 0.95 -6.74 4.90
C ASP A 172 2.40 -7.24 5.05
N SER A 173 2.60 -8.22 5.92
CA SER A 173 3.94 -8.57 6.39
C SER A 173 4.26 -10.05 6.26
N ASN A 174 3.44 -10.95 6.82
CA ASN A 174 3.88 -12.33 6.99
C ASN A 174 4.09 -13.05 5.66
N ILE A 175 3.22 -12.86 4.66
CA ILE A 175 3.38 -13.47 3.32
C ILE A 175 4.57 -12.86 2.58
N PRO A 176 4.70 -11.52 2.44
CA PRO A 176 5.87 -10.89 1.83
C PRO A 176 7.19 -11.32 2.46
N GLU A 177 7.29 -11.28 3.79
CA GLU A 177 8.50 -11.63 4.52
C GLU A 177 8.87 -13.11 4.37
N LYS A 178 7.88 -14.01 4.40
CA LYS A 178 8.10 -15.44 4.12
C LYS A 178 8.57 -15.67 2.70
N LEU A 179 7.97 -14.99 1.72
CA LEU A 179 8.34 -15.11 0.31
C LEU A 179 9.79 -14.72 0.06
N ILE A 180 10.23 -13.63 0.67
CA ILE A 180 11.56 -13.04 0.43
C ILE A 180 12.63 -13.62 1.36
N GLY A 181 12.23 -14.09 2.54
CA GLY A 181 13.13 -14.60 3.57
C GLY A 181 13.80 -13.50 4.38
N GLY A 182 13.26 -12.27 4.40
CA GLY A 182 13.75 -11.11 5.11
C GLY A 182 12.86 -9.89 4.94
N TYR A 183 13.21 -8.81 5.63
CA TYR A 183 12.43 -7.56 5.63
C TYR A 183 13.32 -6.30 5.65
N SER A 184 14.60 -6.44 5.36
CA SER A 184 15.52 -5.30 5.29
C SER A 184 15.34 -4.50 4.01
N LEU A 185 15.83 -3.26 4.01
CA LEU A 185 15.86 -2.41 2.81
C LEU A 185 16.60 -3.09 1.63
N ALA A 186 17.61 -3.90 1.92
CA ALA A 186 18.34 -4.68 0.91
C ALA A 186 17.49 -5.84 0.34
N ASP A 187 16.62 -6.46 1.17
CA ASP A 187 15.67 -7.47 0.71
C ASP A 187 14.61 -6.84 -0.20
N ALA A 188 14.13 -5.64 0.14
CA ALA A 188 13.21 -4.87 -0.69
C ALA A 188 13.83 -4.52 -2.06
N GLU A 189 15.08 -4.06 -2.10
CA GLU A 189 15.80 -3.75 -3.34
C GLU A 189 15.97 -4.99 -4.22
N LYS A 190 16.34 -6.12 -3.61
CA LYS A 190 16.47 -7.40 -4.32
C LYS A 190 15.14 -7.86 -4.92
N TRP A 191 14.05 -7.76 -4.16
CA TRP A 191 12.71 -8.11 -4.65
C TRP A 191 12.26 -7.17 -5.76
N ALA A 192 12.44 -5.87 -5.59
CA ALA A 192 12.16 -4.87 -6.61
C ALA A 192 12.94 -5.11 -7.92
N THR A 193 14.19 -5.55 -7.82
CA THR A 193 15.00 -5.93 -9.00
C THR A 193 14.35 -7.10 -9.75
N ALA A 194 13.90 -8.15 -9.04
CA ALA A 194 13.22 -9.29 -9.66
C ALA A 194 11.89 -8.87 -10.33
N LEU A 195 11.07 -8.06 -9.64
CA LEU A 195 9.82 -7.53 -10.19
C LEU A 195 10.07 -6.61 -11.39
N THR A 196 11.10 -5.79 -11.36
CA THR A 196 11.51 -4.95 -12.50
C THR A 196 11.83 -5.79 -13.73
N ILE A 197 12.55 -6.90 -13.57
CA ILE A 197 12.83 -7.86 -14.65
C ILE A 197 11.52 -8.49 -15.15
N ALA A 198 10.63 -8.91 -14.23
CA ALA A 198 9.34 -9.49 -14.57
C ALA A 198 8.47 -8.53 -15.41
N ILE A 199 8.51 -7.22 -15.12
CA ILE A 199 7.80 -6.17 -15.86
C ILE A 199 8.46 -5.89 -17.21
N LYS A 200 9.80 -5.75 -17.26
CA LYS A 200 10.52 -5.34 -18.49
C LYS A 200 10.59 -6.47 -19.53
N THR A 201 10.82 -7.69 -19.08
CA THR A 201 11.15 -8.82 -19.97
C THR A 201 10.46 -10.14 -19.61
N GLY A 202 9.87 -10.26 -18.40
CA GLY A 202 9.29 -11.49 -17.88
C GLY A 202 7.77 -11.56 -18.01
N VAL A 203 7.14 -12.24 -17.04
CA VAL A 203 5.73 -12.63 -17.05
C VAL A 203 4.77 -11.44 -17.07
N TYR A 204 5.17 -10.28 -16.58
CA TYR A 204 4.33 -9.07 -16.55
C TYR A 204 4.48 -8.18 -17.79
N LYS A 205 5.49 -8.41 -18.64
CA LYS A 205 5.70 -7.59 -19.85
C LYS A 205 4.46 -7.44 -20.73
N PRO A 206 3.68 -8.49 -21.02
CA PRO A 206 2.47 -8.35 -21.84
C PRO A 206 1.38 -7.50 -21.18
N LEU A 207 1.37 -7.42 -19.87
CA LEU A 207 0.33 -6.76 -19.06
C LEU A 207 0.71 -5.32 -18.66
N ALA A 208 2.00 -5.01 -18.58
CA ALA A 208 2.49 -3.77 -17.98
C ALA A 208 1.90 -2.51 -18.63
N LYS A 209 1.67 -2.52 -19.96
CA LYS A 209 1.08 -1.37 -20.65
C LYS A 209 -0.36 -1.12 -20.21
N SER A 210 -1.17 -2.16 -20.06
CA SER A 210 -2.57 -2.02 -19.66
C SER A 210 -2.72 -1.52 -18.22
N TRP A 211 -1.73 -1.74 -17.35
CA TRP A 211 -1.76 -1.21 -15.99
C TRP A 211 -1.77 0.33 -15.92
N LEU A 212 -1.33 1.00 -16.98
CA LEU A 212 -1.25 2.46 -17.08
C LEU A 212 -2.45 3.07 -17.83
N GLU A 213 -3.37 2.25 -18.34
CA GLU A 213 -4.55 2.72 -19.03
C GLU A 213 -5.48 3.47 -18.06
N GLY A 214 -6.05 4.59 -18.55
CA GLY A 214 -6.96 5.42 -17.76
C GLY A 214 -6.28 6.32 -16.70
N MET A 215 -4.93 6.32 -16.59
CA MET A 215 -4.24 7.24 -15.68
C MET A 215 -4.29 8.68 -16.20
N ASP A 216 -4.95 9.56 -15.44
CA ASP A 216 -5.09 10.99 -15.76
C ASP A 216 -4.86 11.87 -14.52
N LEU A 217 -3.85 12.75 -14.58
CA LEU A 217 -3.59 13.75 -13.53
C LEU A 217 -4.73 14.76 -13.34
N LYS A 218 -5.59 14.96 -14.35
CA LYS A 218 -6.74 15.86 -14.27
C LYS A 218 -7.91 15.21 -13.54
N ASP A 219 -7.92 13.89 -13.43
CA ASP A 219 -8.91 13.13 -12.70
C ASP A 219 -8.23 12.05 -11.80
N PRO A 220 -7.52 12.47 -10.73
CA PRO A 220 -6.87 11.55 -9.82
C PRO A 220 -7.85 10.64 -9.09
N VAL A 221 -9.09 11.09 -8.88
CA VAL A 221 -10.13 10.29 -8.21
C VAL A 221 -10.50 9.09 -9.05
N SER A 222 -10.89 9.28 -10.30
CA SER A 222 -11.22 8.14 -11.18
C SER A 222 -10.04 7.22 -11.40
N THR A 223 -8.82 7.77 -11.51
CA THR A 223 -7.59 6.98 -11.63
C THR A 223 -7.36 6.09 -10.41
N SER A 224 -7.34 6.67 -9.21
CA SER A 224 -7.05 5.90 -7.99
C SER A 224 -8.21 5.01 -7.57
N LEU A 225 -9.46 5.39 -7.85
CA LEU A 225 -10.62 4.52 -7.63
C LEU A 225 -10.54 3.24 -8.46
N ALA A 226 -10.12 3.34 -9.73
CA ALA A 226 -9.91 2.14 -10.55
C ALA A 226 -8.84 1.20 -9.98
N TRP A 227 -7.79 1.77 -9.34
CA TRP A 227 -6.77 0.95 -8.65
C TRP A 227 -7.33 0.26 -7.41
N ALA A 228 -8.15 0.98 -6.61
CA ALA A 228 -8.83 0.41 -5.45
C ALA A 228 -9.80 -0.72 -5.85
N GLU A 229 -10.60 -0.51 -6.91
CA GLU A 229 -11.52 -1.54 -7.43
C GLU A 229 -10.77 -2.80 -7.87
N GLU A 230 -9.65 -2.65 -8.59
CA GLU A 230 -8.82 -3.78 -8.99
C GLU A 230 -8.23 -4.54 -7.79
N ALA A 231 -7.80 -3.82 -6.74
CA ALA A 231 -7.24 -4.43 -5.54
C ALA A 231 -8.33 -5.11 -4.70
N ASN A 232 -9.46 -4.43 -4.45
CA ASN A 232 -10.60 -4.98 -3.72
C ASN A 232 -11.18 -6.26 -4.40
N HIS A 233 -11.13 -6.36 -5.72
CA HIS A 233 -11.57 -7.58 -6.41
C HIS A 233 -10.84 -8.85 -5.92
N PHE A 234 -9.59 -8.71 -5.48
CA PHE A 234 -8.86 -9.83 -4.88
C PHE A 234 -9.37 -10.21 -3.49
N VAL A 235 -10.15 -9.35 -2.83
CA VAL A 235 -10.78 -9.72 -1.56
C VAL A 235 -11.72 -10.90 -1.77
N CYS A 236 -12.59 -10.84 -2.79
CA CYS A 236 -13.51 -11.94 -3.13
C CYS A 236 -12.79 -13.16 -3.69
N SER A 237 -11.79 -12.97 -4.54
CA SER A 237 -11.21 -14.06 -5.31
C SER A 237 -10.09 -14.82 -4.58
N THR A 238 -9.38 -14.15 -3.66
CA THR A 238 -8.16 -14.70 -3.06
C THR A 238 -8.06 -14.48 -1.55
N VAL A 239 -8.40 -13.30 -1.04
CA VAL A 239 -8.27 -13.00 0.41
C VAL A 239 -9.32 -13.76 1.22
N LEU A 240 -10.57 -13.70 0.78
CA LEU A 240 -11.74 -14.32 1.45
C LEU A 240 -12.56 -15.17 0.48
N PRO A 241 -11.95 -16.15 -0.24
CA PRO A 241 -12.63 -16.91 -1.29
C PRO A 241 -13.79 -17.77 -0.76
N LEU A 242 -13.81 -18.06 0.52
CA LEU A 242 -14.87 -18.79 1.24
C LEU A 242 -15.51 -17.93 2.34
N GLY A 243 -15.36 -16.61 2.26
CA GLY A 243 -15.82 -15.69 3.30
C GLY A 243 -14.97 -15.74 4.58
N LYS A 244 -15.37 -14.95 5.57
CA LYS A 244 -14.71 -14.88 6.88
C LYS A 244 -14.63 -16.25 7.55
N GLU A 245 -15.71 -17.03 7.56
CA GLU A 245 -15.79 -18.33 8.22
C GLU A 245 -14.81 -19.36 7.62
N GLY A 246 -14.45 -19.18 6.35
CA GLY A 246 -13.46 -20.01 5.67
C GLY A 246 -12.03 -19.74 6.10
N ILE A 247 -11.76 -18.60 6.75
CA ILE A 247 -10.42 -18.11 7.09
C ILE A 247 -10.18 -17.99 8.60
N GLU A 248 -11.17 -17.49 9.36
CA GLU A 248 -11.03 -17.24 10.80
C GLU A 248 -10.58 -18.48 11.57
N GLY A 249 -9.56 -18.33 12.42
CA GLY A 249 -8.98 -19.42 13.20
C GLY A 249 -8.12 -20.39 12.40
N LYS A 250 -7.87 -20.17 11.10
CA LYS A 250 -7.08 -21.08 10.27
C LYS A 250 -5.58 -20.77 10.30
N GLU A 251 -4.78 -21.78 9.96
CA GLU A 251 -3.35 -21.65 9.68
C GLU A 251 -3.17 -21.28 8.21
N LEU A 252 -2.58 -20.10 7.93
CA LEU A 252 -2.51 -19.52 6.59
C LEU A 252 -1.13 -19.65 5.92
N SER A 253 -0.15 -20.25 6.56
CA SER A 253 1.20 -20.36 5.99
C SER A 253 1.40 -21.52 4.99
N GLY A 254 0.37 -22.31 4.73
CA GLY A 254 0.36 -23.41 3.76
C GLY A 254 -0.31 -23.04 2.42
N ASP A 255 -1.35 -23.76 2.03
CA ASP A 255 -2.06 -23.60 0.74
C ASP A 255 -2.58 -22.19 0.52
N TYR A 256 -3.04 -21.51 1.60
CA TYR A 256 -3.48 -20.13 1.49
C TYR A 256 -2.32 -19.20 1.08
N TYR A 257 -1.15 -19.37 1.68
CA TYR A 257 0.07 -18.63 1.31
C TYR A 257 0.40 -18.85 -0.18
N GLU A 258 0.39 -20.08 -0.65
CA GLU A 258 0.69 -20.39 -2.06
C GLU A 258 -0.31 -19.73 -3.03
N ALA A 259 -1.57 -19.63 -2.65
CA ALA A 259 -2.60 -18.95 -3.44
C ALA A 259 -2.46 -17.41 -3.40
N ALA A 260 -2.02 -16.85 -2.29
CA ALA A 260 -1.89 -15.39 -2.10
C ALA A 260 -0.63 -14.79 -2.76
N VAL A 261 0.49 -15.53 -2.78
CA VAL A 261 1.79 -15.07 -3.29
C VAL A 261 1.69 -14.46 -4.71
N PRO A 262 1.03 -15.08 -5.70
CA PRO A 262 0.91 -14.49 -7.04
C PRO A 262 0.22 -13.13 -7.04
N VAL A 263 -0.81 -12.95 -6.20
CA VAL A 263 -1.56 -11.69 -6.08
C VAL A 263 -0.68 -10.60 -5.44
N ILE A 264 0.03 -10.94 -4.37
CA ILE A 264 0.93 -9.99 -3.68
C ILE A 264 2.03 -9.51 -4.64
N GLN A 265 2.68 -10.42 -5.35
CA GLN A 265 3.71 -10.07 -6.35
C GLN A 265 3.15 -9.18 -7.45
N LEU A 266 1.94 -9.48 -7.95
CA LEU A 266 1.27 -8.69 -8.98
C LEU A 266 0.94 -7.29 -8.47
N GLN A 267 0.37 -7.16 -7.29
CA GLN A 267 -0.07 -5.88 -6.72
C GLN A 267 1.12 -4.98 -6.39
N ILE A 268 2.20 -5.51 -5.83
CA ILE A 268 3.43 -4.74 -5.58
C ILE A 268 4.09 -4.31 -6.90
N ALA A 269 4.10 -5.16 -7.93
CA ALA A 269 4.62 -4.82 -9.25
C ALA A 269 3.79 -3.71 -9.91
N ARG A 270 2.45 -3.81 -9.86
CA ARG A 270 1.51 -2.78 -10.35
C ARG A 270 1.71 -1.45 -9.63
N ALA A 271 1.72 -1.49 -8.29
CA ALA A 271 1.90 -0.31 -7.44
C ALA A 271 3.18 0.45 -7.81
N GLY A 272 4.31 -0.24 -7.89
CA GLY A 272 5.59 0.38 -8.24
C GLY A 272 5.63 0.94 -9.65
N TYR A 273 5.06 0.24 -10.63
CA TYR A 273 5.03 0.70 -12.03
C TYR A 273 4.07 1.88 -12.21
N ARG A 274 2.91 1.86 -11.56
CA ARG A 274 1.95 2.97 -11.53
C ARG A 274 2.51 4.18 -10.79
N LEU A 275 3.16 3.97 -9.64
CA LEU A 275 3.84 5.04 -8.91
C LEU A 275 4.87 5.73 -9.80
N ALA A 276 5.73 4.99 -10.48
CA ALA A 276 6.71 5.58 -11.41
C ALA A 276 6.03 6.50 -12.44
N ARG A 277 4.98 6.00 -13.10
CA ARG A 277 4.26 6.79 -14.11
C ARG A 277 3.56 8.00 -13.50
N TRP A 278 2.98 7.86 -12.30
CA TRP A 278 2.34 8.98 -11.61
C TRP A 278 3.32 10.08 -11.26
N LEU A 279 4.49 9.72 -10.75
CA LEU A 279 5.58 10.66 -10.46
C LEU A 279 6.10 11.35 -11.73
N ASP A 280 6.21 10.61 -12.85
CA ASP A 280 6.61 11.18 -14.15
C ASP A 280 5.59 12.21 -14.65
N LEU A 281 4.29 11.92 -14.51
CA LEU A 281 3.22 12.85 -14.88
C LEU A 281 3.26 14.12 -14.02
N ILE A 282 3.43 13.99 -12.71
CA ILE A 282 3.53 15.13 -11.78
C ILE A 282 4.73 16.02 -12.16
N ALA A 283 5.91 15.43 -12.34
CA ALA A 283 7.12 16.16 -12.69
C ALA A 283 6.99 16.87 -14.04
N ALA A 284 6.28 16.28 -15.01
CA ALA A 284 6.00 16.90 -16.31
C ALA A 284 4.94 18.00 -16.21
N GLY A 285 3.89 17.83 -15.39
CA GLY A 285 2.82 18.81 -15.21
C GLY A 285 3.32 20.16 -14.71
N LEU A 286 4.23 20.17 -13.76
CA LEU A 286 4.85 21.38 -13.24
C LEU A 286 5.63 22.18 -14.29
N LYS A 287 6.17 21.53 -15.32
CA LYS A 287 6.92 22.21 -16.40
C LYS A 287 6.02 22.93 -17.42
N THR A 288 4.77 22.51 -17.53
CA THR A 288 3.81 23.13 -18.48
C THR A 288 3.14 24.36 -17.89
N GLU A 289 3.28 24.60 -16.57
CA GLU A 289 2.72 25.76 -15.87
C GLU A 289 3.77 26.85 -15.56
N LEU A 290 5.05 26.61 -15.89
CA LEU A 290 6.17 27.58 -15.80
C LEU A 290 6.53 28.11 -17.20
#